data_feae776ee18f8552454bcdc0397539b1
#
_entry.id   feae776ee18f8552454bcdc0397539b1
#
_cell.length_a   1.000
_cell.length_b   1.000
_cell.length_c   1.000
_cell.angle_alpha   90.00
_cell.angle_beta   90.00
_cell.angle_gamma   90.00
#
_symmetry.space_group_name_H-M   'P 1'
#
loop_
_entity.id
_entity.type
_entity.pdbx_description
1 polymer ?
#
loop_
_entity_poly.entity_id
_entity_poly.type
_entity_poly.pdbx_seq_one_letter_code
_entity_poly.pdbx_strand_id
1 'polypeptide(L)'
;FIIRPFFRKNEAWLTTFSHELTHAIASILMLNKMHSMKVYEQEGSTQYLGRSNIFITLAPYCFPIFTYFILLLMLLSSVRSLCIFQLLIGLTLGFHILCFTQQTHPNQTDIKQNGKMISYSFIFMWWLFNASIILYAVKYGIYRAVIYQFQGMWTNLLAPF
;
A
#
# COMPACT_ATOMS: atom_id res chain seq x y z
N PHE A 1 -16.32 -28.07 8.69
CA PHE A 1 -14.88 -28.44 8.73
C PHE A 1 -14.23 -28.40 7.33
N ILE A 2 -14.98 -28.53 6.24
CA ILE A 2 -14.49 -28.57 4.84
C ILE A 2 -14.26 -27.17 4.24
N ILE A 3 -14.86 -26.12 4.78
CA ILE A 3 -14.81 -24.76 4.25
C ILE A 3 -13.48 -24.06 4.60
N ARG A 4 -12.85 -24.37 5.73
CA ARG A 4 -11.60 -23.76 6.19
C ARG A 4 -10.41 -23.88 5.22
N PRO A 5 -10.10 -25.04 4.57
CA PRO A 5 -8.95 -25.13 3.68
C PRO A 5 -9.14 -24.35 2.37
N PHE A 6 -10.38 -24.23 1.87
CA PHE A 6 -10.67 -23.47 0.65
C PHE A 6 -10.49 -21.97 0.84
N PHE A 7 -10.97 -21.41 1.95
CA PHE A 7 -10.76 -20.00 2.29
C PHE A 7 -9.28 -19.71 2.50
N ARG A 8 -8.54 -20.58 3.21
CA ARG A 8 -7.12 -20.39 3.50
C ARG A 8 -6.22 -20.38 2.25
N LYS A 9 -6.56 -21.15 1.21
CA LYS A 9 -5.86 -21.14 -0.07
C LYS A 9 -6.09 -19.85 -0.83
N ASN A 10 -7.33 -19.41 -0.91
CA ASN A 10 -7.70 -18.18 -1.61
C ASN A 10 -7.16 -16.93 -0.90
N GLU A 11 -7.12 -16.91 0.42
CA GLU A 11 -6.49 -15.86 1.21
C GLU A 11 -4.98 -15.76 0.92
N ALA A 12 -4.28 -16.89 0.91
CA ALA A 12 -2.83 -16.93 0.62
C ALA A 12 -2.54 -16.41 -0.79
N TRP A 13 -3.31 -16.82 -1.78
CA TRP A 13 -3.16 -16.33 -3.14
C TRP A 13 -3.43 -14.83 -3.26
N LEU A 14 -4.50 -14.34 -2.62
CA LEU A 14 -4.89 -12.94 -2.67
C LEU A 14 -3.84 -12.02 -1.99
N THR A 15 -3.28 -12.46 -0.87
CA THR A 15 -2.21 -11.72 -0.18
C THR A 15 -0.94 -11.68 -1.02
N THR A 16 -0.55 -12.79 -1.66
CA THR A 16 0.60 -12.84 -2.57
C THR A 16 0.34 -11.97 -3.81
N PHE A 17 -0.85 -12.05 -4.39
CA PHE A 17 -1.23 -11.19 -5.52
C PHE A 17 -1.14 -9.71 -5.17
N SER A 18 -1.68 -9.30 -4.02
CA SER A 18 -1.59 -7.92 -3.55
C SER A 18 -0.15 -7.43 -3.41
N HIS A 19 0.73 -8.30 -2.89
CA HIS A 19 2.15 -8.02 -2.74
C HIS A 19 2.83 -7.79 -4.08
N GLU A 20 2.73 -8.73 -5.00
CA GLU A 20 3.34 -8.63 -6.32
C GLU A 20 2.77 -7.49 -7.17
N LEU A 21 1.45 -7.26 -7.06
CA LEU A 21 0.81 -6.13 -7.73
C LEU A 21 1.37 -4.79 -7.24
N THR A 22 1.64 -4.68 -5.94
CA THR A 22 2.20 -3.44 -5.39
C THR A 22 3.63 -3.22 -5.86
N HIS A 23 4.47 -4.25 -5.95
CA HIS A 23 5.78 -4.17 -6.59
C HIS A 23 5.69 -3.73 -8.06
N ALA A 24 4.76 -4.32 -8.80
CA ALA A 24 4.53 -3.99 -10.20
C ALA A 24 4.16 -2.51 -10.38
N ILE A 25 3.20 -2.02 -9.62
CA ILE A 25 2.77 -0.62 -9.69
C ILE A 25 3.89 0.33 -9.25
N ALA A 26 4.57 0.03 -8.14
CA ALA A 26 5.70 0.84 -7.68
C ALA A 26 6.82 0.90 -8.73
N SER A 27 7.12 -0.21 -9.41
CA SER A 27 8.13 -0.23 -10.46
C SER A 27 7.73 0.62 -11.67
N ILE A 28 6.47 0.58 -12.09
CA ILE A 28 5.94 1.41 -13.19
C ILE A 28 5.99 2.90 -12.81
N LEU A 29 5.59 3.25 -11.58
CA LEU A 29 5.65 4.63 -11.08
C LEU A 29 7.09 5.17 -11.03
N MET A 30 8.07 4.29 -10.83
CA MET A 30 9.50 4.63 -10.88
C MET A 30 10.11 4.51 -12.30
N LEU A 31 9.25 4.49 -13.33
CA LEU A 31 9.61 4.44 -14.75
C LEU A 31 10.41 3.19 -15.16
N ASN A 32 10.31 2.11 -14.40
CA ASN A 32 10.87 0.82 -14.78
C ASN A 32 9.92 0.10 -15.73
N LYS A 33 10.49 -0.60 -16.71
CA LYS A 33 9.70 -1.40 -17.64
C LYS A 33 9.33 -2.74 -17.00
N MET A 34 8.04 -2.98 -16.83
CA MET A 34 7.52 -4.26 -16.35
C MET A 34 7.82 -5.37 -17.36
N HIS A 35 8.36 -6.49 -16.88
CA HIS A 35 8.65 -7.66 -17.72
C HIS A 35 7.66 -8.80 -17.48
N SER A 36 7.51 -9.25 -16.24
CA SER A 36 6.56 -10.31 -15.87
C SER A 36 6.14 -10.24 -14.42
N MET A 37 4.97 -10.75 -14.12
CA MET A 37 4.47 -10.98 -12.77
C MET A 37 3.94 -12.42 -12.70
N LYS A 38 4.40 -13.18 -11.72
CA LYS A 38 3.94 -14.55 -11.45
C LYS A 38 3.44 -14.63 -10.03
N VAL A 39 2.26 -15.20 -9.85
CA VAL A 39 1.61 -15.32 -8.54
C VAL A 39 1.14 -16.75 -8.35
N TYR A 40 1.62 -17.37 -7.29
CA TYR A 40 1.23 -18.69 -6.81
C TYR A 40 0.63 -18.56 -5.40
N GLU A 41 0.16 -19.65 -4.82
CA GLU A 41 -0.50 -19.62 -3.50
C GLU A 41 0.41 -19.11 -2.38
N GLN A 42 1.70 -19.41 -2.41
CA GLN A 42 2.66 -19.04 -1.35
C GLN A 42 3.92 -18.33 -1.87
N GLU A 43 4.07 -18.25 -3.19
CA GLU A 43 5.23 -17.67 -3.82
C GLU A 43 4.79 -16.71 -4.93
N GLY A 44 5.44 -15.57 -5.00
CA GLY A 44 5.24 -14.62 -6.06
C GLY A 44 6.57 -14.07 -6.55
N SER A 45 6.60 -13.54 -7.76
CA SER A 45 7.74 -12.80 -8.26
C SER A 45 7.32 -11.76 -9.29
N THR A 46 7.83 -10.57 -9.11
CA THR A 46 7.68 -9.45 -10.04
C THR A 46 9.04 -9.13 -10.64
N GLN A 47 9.13 -9.21 -11.97
CA GLN A 47 10.34 -8.90 -12.73
C GLN A 47 10.16 -7.60 -13.51
N TYR A 48 11.09 -6.69 -13.37
CA TYR A 48 11.13 -5.43 -14.08
C TYR A 48 12.55 -5.10 -14.57
N LEU A 49 12.65 -4.38 -15.66
CA LEU A 49 13.90 -3.88 -16.23
C LEU A 49 14.12 -2.46 -15.70
N GLY A 50 15.18 -2.27 -14.94
CA GLY A 50 15.52 -1.00 -14.35
C GLY A 50 16.26 -1.14 -13.03
N ARG A 51 16.41 -0.02 -12.30
CA ARG A 51 17.08 -0.01 -10.98
C ARG A 51 16.06 -0.31 -9.88
N SER A 52 16.36 -1.31 -9.08
CA SER A 52 15.67 -1.51 -7.82
C SER A 52 16.01 -0.39 -6.83
N ASN A 53 15.04 0.04 -6.06
CA ASN A 53 15.23 1.01 -4.99
C ASN A 53 14.33 0.66 -3.78
N ILE A 54 14.57 1.34 -2.66
CA ILE A 54 13.86 1.09 -1.41
C ILE A 54 12.32 1.27 -1.54
N PHE A 55 11.86 2.19 -2.39
CA PHE A 55 10.42 2.41 -2.62
C PHE A 55 9.78 1.21 -3.31
N ILE A 56 10.44 0.63 -4.32
CA ILE A 56 9.92 -0.54 -5.02
C ILE A 56 9.95 -1.76 -4.11
N THR A 57 11.07 -2.01 -3.43
CA THR A 57 11.24 -3.20 -2.59
C THR A 57 10.36 -3.20 -1.35
N LEU A 58 10.08 -2.04 -0.76
CA LEU A 58 9.26 -1.96 0.44
C LEU A 58 7.81 -1.51 0.17
N ALA A 59 7.45 -1.25 -1.08
CA ALA A 59 6.10 -0.83 -1.47
C ALA A 59 4.98 -1.72 -0.91
N PRO A 60 5.04 -3.07 -0.97
CA PRO A 60 3.97 -3.93 -0.46
C PRO A 60 3.69 -3.78 1.04
N TYR A 61 4.72 -3.41 1.79
CA TYR A 61 4.60 -3.19 3.24
C TYR A 61 4.11 -1.79 3.59
N CYS A 62 4.20 -0.85 2.65
CA CYS A 62 3.93 0.57 2.86
C CYS A 62 2.59 1.01 2.31
N PHE A 63 2.23 0.57 1.09
CA PHE A 63 1.13 1.15 0.33
C PHE A 63 -0.13 0.29 0.36
N PRO A 64 -1.24 0.74 0.99
CA PRO A 64 -2.54 0.11 0.93
C PRO A 64 -3.21 0.36 -0.44
N ILE A 65 -2.73 -0.34 -1.47
CA ILE A 65 -3.06 -0.08 -2.88
C ILE A 65 -4.56 -0.13 -3.16
N PHE A 66 -5.28 -1.10 -2.59
CA PHE A 66 -6.73 -1.19 -2.76
C PHE A 66 -7.46 -0.04 -2.07
N THR A 67 -6.96 0.44 -0.94
CA THR A 67 -7.53 1.61 -0.25
C THR A 67 -7.36 2.86 -1.10
N TYR A 68 -6.20 3.07 -1.72
CA TYR A 68 -5.99 4.17 -2.65
C TYR A 68 -6.85 4.08 -3.90
N PHE A 69 -7.10 2.86 -4.41
CA PHE A 69 -8.03 2.65 -5.50
C PHE A 69 -9.45 3.05 -5.13
N ILE A 70 -9.93 2.66 -3.94
CA ILE A 70 -11.25 3.08 -3.44
C ILE A 70 -11.32 4.59 -3.21
N LEU A 71 -10.26 5.22 -2.70
CA LEU A 71 -10.19 6.69 -2.56
C LEU A 71 -10.26 7.39 -3.92
N LEU A 72 -9.63 6.84 -4.95
CA LEU A 72 -9.72 7.36 -6.31
C LEU A 72 -11.15 7.25 -6.87
N LEU A 73 -11.80 6.10 -6.68
CA LEU A 73 -13.20 5.93 -7.07
C LEU A 73 -14.14 6.87 -6.31
N MET A 74 -13.88 7.10 -5.03
CA MET A 74 -14.64 8.05 -4.21
C MET A 74 -14.55 9.48 -4.77
N LEU A 75 -13.44 9.87 -5.39
CA LEU A 75 -13.28 11.17 -6.02
C LEU A 75 -14.28 11.39 -7.18
N LEU A 76 -14.65 10.31 -7.86
CA LEU A 76 -15.59 10.31 -9.00
C LEU A 76 -17.05 10.11 -8.58
N SER A 77 -17.31 9.90 -7.30
CA SER A 77 -18.63 9.55 -6.77
C SER A 77 -19.43 10.75 -6.31
N SER A 78 -20.77 10.58 -6.31
CA SER A 78 -21.68 11.54 -5.69
C SER A 78 -21.69 11.43 -4.16
N VAL A 79 -22.07 12.51 -3.47
CA VAL A 79 -22.14 12.57 -1.99
C VAL A 79 -23.02 11.47 -1.36
N ARG A 80 -24.02 10.94 -2.07
CA ARG A 80 -24.92 9.90 -1.56
C ARG A 80 -24.26 8.56 -1.28
N SER A 81 -23.11 8.31 -1.84
CA SER A 81 -22.38 7.02 -1.69
C SER A 81 -21.23 7.05 -0.66
N LEU A 82 -21.06 8.14 0.11
CA LEU A 82 -19.97 8.31 1.05
C LEU A 82 -19.86 7.16 2.09
N CYS A 83 -20.98 6.74 2.68
CA CYS A 83 -20.97 5.65 3.67
C CYS A 83 -20.46 4.34 3.08
N ILE A 84 -20.80 4.02 1.83
CA ILE A 84 -20.33 2.82 1.13
C ILE A 84 -18.81 2.90 0.92
N PHE A 85 -18.31 4.06 0.48
CA PHE A 85 -16.87 4.26 0.31
C PHE A 85 -16.10 4.18 1.63
N GLN A 86 -16.63 4.75 2.72
CA GLN A 86 -16.03 4.64 4.04
C GLN A 86 -15.93 3.18 4.51
N LEU A 87 -16.98 2.38 4.29
CA LEU A 87 -16.96 0.95 4.57
C LEU A 87 -15.91 0.22 3.73
N LEU A 88 -15.86 0.48 2.42
CA LEU A 88 -14.89 -0.13 1.51
C LEU A 88 -13.45 0.27 1.86
N ILE A 89 -13.21 1.52 2.24
CA ILE A 89 -11.90 1.99 2.74
C ILE A 89 -11.50 1.21 3.99
N GLY A 90 -12.41 1.06 4.95
CA GLY A 90 -12.16 0.27 6.16
C GLY A 90 -11.82 -1.19 5.86
N LEU A 91 -12.58 -1.84 4.96
CA LEU A 91 -12.34 -3.23 4.55
C LEU A 91 -10.99 -3.40 3.83
N THR A 92 -10.69 -2.53 2.88
CA THR A 92 -9.42 -2.61 2.12
C THR A 92 -8.21 -2.26 2.96
N LEU A 93 -8.32 -1.33 3.91
CA LEU A 93 -7.28 -1.02 4.88
C LEU A 93 -7.06 -2.19 5.85
N GLY A 94 -8.15 -2.79 6.35
CA GLY A 94 -8.07 -4.00 7.18
C GLY A 94 -7.40 -5.16 6.44
N PHE A 95 -7.70 -5.36 5.16
CA PHE A 95 -7.02 -6.33 4.31
C PHE A 95 -5.52 -6.03 4.18
N HIS A 96 -5.13 -4.76 3.98
CA HIS A 96 -3.71 -4.41 3.92
C HIS A 96 -2.98 -4.67 5.24
N ILE A 97 -3.60 -4.38 6.39
CA ILE A 97 -3.05 -4.70 7.71
C ILE A 97 -2.84 -6.21 7.85
N LEU A 98 -3.80 -7.01 7.39
CA LEU A 98 -3.70 -8.47 7.40
C LEU A 98 -2.53 -8.95 6.51
N CYS A 99 -2.40 -8.44 5.29
CA CYS A 99 -1.27 -8.72 4.40
C CYS A 99 0.06 -8.35 5.08
N PHE A 100 0.13 -7.16 5.66
CA PHE A 100 1.31 -6.67 6.37
C PHE A 100 1.72 -7.62 7.50
N THR A 101 0.79 -8.01 8.36
CA THR A 101 1.09 -8.91 9.50
C THR A 101 1.53 -10.31 9.07
N GLN A 102 1.01 -10.82 7.95
CA GLN A 102 1.36 -12.14 7.43
C GLN A 102 2.69 -12.16 6.67
N GLN A 103 3.01 -11.06 5.97
CA GLN A 103 4.13 -11.02 5.04
C GLN A 103 5.36 -10.28 5.58
N THR A 104 5.21 -9.47 6.65
CA THR A 104 6.34 -8.74 7.22
C THR A 104 7.13 -9.65 8.15
N HIS A 105 8.16 -10.28 7.61
CA HIS A 105 9.03 -11.17 8.36
C HIS A 105 10.51 -10.75 8.19
N PRO A 106 11.35 -10.79 9.25
CA PRO A 106 12.75 -10.38 9.19
C PRO A 106 13.61 -11.14 8.15
N ASN A 107 13.11 -12.28 7.68
CA ASN A 107 13.78 -13.12 6.69
C ASN A 107 13.34 -12.85 5.23
N GLN A 108 12.37 -11.96 5.01
CA GLN A 108 11.95 -11.56 3.67
C GLN A 108 13.11 -10.91 2.90
N THR A 109 13.21 -11.26 1.62
CA THR A 109 14.27 -10.80 0.73
C THR A 109 14.31 -9.28 0.65
N ASP A 110 13.13 -8.65 0.52
CA ASP A 110 12.97 -7.20 0.42
C ASP A 110 13.50 -6.44 1.63
N ILE A 111 13.23 -6.99 2.84
CA ILE A 111 13.69 -6.41 4.10
C ILE A 111 15.20 -6.61 4.27
N LYS A 112 15.71 -7.80 3.89
CA LYS A 112 17.16 -8.09 3.98
C LYS A 112 17.97 -7.23 3.02
N GLN A 113 17.48 -7.01 1.81
CA GLN A 113 18.18 -6.27 0.76
C GLN A 113 18.48 -4.82 1.18
N ASN A 114 17.56 -4.19 1.92
CA ASN A 114 17.72 -2.80 2.37
C ASN A 114 18.29 -2.68 3.80
N GLY A 115 18.45 -3.80 4.49
CA GLY A 115 18.82 -3.83 5.91
C GLY A 115 17.61 -3.64 6.82
N LYS A 116 17.52 -4.46 7.87
CA LYS A 116 16.34 -4.55 8.74
C LYS A 116 15.95 -3.21 9.37
N MET A 117 16.92 -2.51 9.95
CA MET A 117 16.66 -1.26 10.67
C MET A 117 16.12 -0.18 9.72
N ILE A 118 16.74 -0.01 8.55
CA ILE A 118 16.30 0.95 7.54
C ILE A 118 14.91 0.59 7.03
N SER A 119 14.67 -0.69 6.74
CA SER A 119 13.38 -1.15 6.24
C SER A 119 12.25 -0.88 7.22
N TYR A 120 12.40 -1.24 8.49
CA TYR A 120 11.34 -1.01 9.48
C TYR A 120 11.11 0.46 9.78
N SER A 121 12.17 1.29 9.82
CA SER A 121 12.04 2.75 9.99
C SER A 121 11.30 3.37 8.81
N PHE A 122 11.64 2.95 7.58
CA PHE A 122 10.98 3.40 6.36
C PHE A 122 9.50 3.00 6.34
N ILE A 123 9.18 1.74 6.63
CA ILE A 123 7.80 1.24 6.71
C ILE A 123 7.00 2.03 7.75
N PHE A 124 7.54 2.24 8.95
CA PHE A 124 6.88 2.98 10.02
C PHE A 124 6.55 4.42 9.60
N MET A 125 7.51 5.14 9.01
CA MET A 125 7.29 6.51 8.50
C MET A 125 6.18 6.55 7.44
N TRP A 126 6.19 5.59 6.52
CA TRP A 126 5.16 5.50 5.48
C TRP A 126 3.79 5.13 6.03
N TRP A 127 3.71 4.30 7.08
CA TRP A 127 2.46 4.02 7.76
C TRP A 127 1.84 5.27 8.39
N LEU A 128 2.64 6.09 9.07
CA LEU A 128 2.17 7.37 9.64
C LEU A 128 1.68 8.32 8.54
N PHE A 129 2.43 8.41 7.44
CA PHE A 129 2.06 9.23 6.29
C PHE A 129 0.74 8.77 5.65
N ASN A 130 0.59 7.47 5.37
CA ASN A 130 -0.64 6.92 4.80
C ASN A 130 -1.83 7.08 5.75
N ALA A 131 -1.64 6.83 7.06
CA ALA A 131 -2.70 6.99 8.05
C ALA A 131 -3.23 8.44 8.06
N SER A 132 -2.34 9.43 8.02
CA SER A 132 -2.75 10.85 7.98
C SER A 132 -3.56 11.18 6.72
N ILE A 133 -3.12 10.72 5.54
CA ILE A 133 -3.84 10.94 4.27
C ILE A 133 -5.21 10.28 4.30
N ILE A 134 -5.29 9.00 4.68
CA ILE A 134 -6.53 8.22 4.66
C ILE A 134 -7.54 8.80 5.64
N LEU A 135 -7.13 9.09 6.89
CA LEU A 135 -8.02 9.68 7.90
C LEU A 135 -8.55 11.04 7.47
N TYR A 136 -7.68 11.87 6.89
CA TYR A 136 -8.08 13.18 6.41
C TYR A 136 -9.01 13.08 5.18
N ALA A 137 -8.71 12.14 4.27
CA ALA A 137 -9.54 11.90 3.09
C ALA A 137 -10.94 11.39 3.45
N VAL A 138 -11.06 10.52 4.44
CA VAL A 138 -12.36 10.02 4.94
C VAL A 138 -13.18 11.13 5.56
N LYS A 139 -12.54 12.06 6.27
CA LYS A 139 -13.23 13.14 7.00
C LYS A 139 -13.59 14.34 6.10
N TYR A 140 -12.68 14.75 5.22
CA TYR A 140 -12.78 16.03 4.48
C TYR A 140 -12.80 15.87 2.95
N GLY A 141 -12.64 14.62 2.46
CA GLY A 141 -12.47 14.30 1.04
C GLY A 141 -11.02 14.33 0.60
N ILE A 142 -10.72 13.54 -0.43
CA ILE A 142 -9.34 13.32 -0.91
C ILE A 142 -8.65 14.59 -1.40
N TYR A 143 -9.37 15.48 -2.06
CA TYR A 143 -8.82 16.76 -2.56
C TYR A 143 -8.25 17.61 -1.42
N ARG A 144 -9.02 17.78 -0.33
CA ARG A 144 -8.57 18.53 0.85
C ARG A 144 -7.45 17.80 1.59
N ALA A 145 -7.47 16.46 1.62
CA ALA A 145 -6.40 15.67 2.24
C ALA A 145 -5.07 15.92 1.57
N VAL A 146 -5.02 15.88 0.24
CA VAL A 146 -3.81 16.12 -0.53
C VAL A 146 -3.30 17.56 -0.31
N ILE A 147 -4.18 18.57 -0.44
CA ILE A 147 -3.80 19.96 -0.22
C ILE A 147 -3.25 20.19 1.18
N TYR A 148 -3.92 19.68 2.22
CA TYR A 148 -3.49 19.84 3.60
C TYR A 148 -2.12 19.21 3.85
N GLN A 149 -1.87 18.03 3.30
CA GLN A 149 -0.59 17.35 3.44
C GLN A 149 0.56 18.16 2.81
N PHE A 150 0.34 18.73 1.63
CA PHE A 150 1.35 19.56 0.97
C PHE A 150 1.49 20.94 1.61
N GLN A 151 0.41 21.59 2.01
CA GLN A 151 0.46 22.88 2.69
C GLN A 151 1.15 22.79 4.04
N GLY A 152 0.84 21.75 4.84
CA GLY A 152 1.49 21.53 6.12
C GLY A 152 3.01 21.30 5.98
N MET A 153 3.44 20.57 4.97
CA MET A 153 4.87 20.43 4.64
C MET A 153 5.50 21.79 4.25
N TRP A 154 4.81 22.57 3.42
CA TRP A 154 5.34 23.82 2.90
C TRP A 154 5.43 24.91 3.97
N THR A 155 4.40 25.04 4.81
CA THR A 155 4.40 26.01 5.92
C THR A 155 5.47 25.68 6.97
N ASN A 156 5.70 24.41 7.28
CA ASN A 156 6.75 24.00 8.21
C ASN A 156 8.17 24.17 7.65
N LEU A 157 8.34 24.08 6.32
CA LEU A 157 9.62 24.33 5.64
C LEU A 157 9.96 25.83 5.54
N LEU A 158 8.94 26.68 5.49
CA LEU A 158 9.11 28.15 5.33
C LEU A 158 8.90 28.91 6.64
N ALA A 159 8.54 28.26 7.74
CA ALA A 159 8.46 28.90 9.05
C ALA A 159 9.88 29.33 9.47
N PRO A 160 10.15 30.63 9.69
CA PRO A 160 11.43 31.05 10.22
C PRO A 160 11.57 30.49 11.65
N PHE A 161 12.76 29.98 11.95
CA PHE A 161 13.14 29.59 13.29
C PHE A 161 13.07 30.78 14.24
#